data_ec5602a696dcea2dc88896a564f01f8e
#
_entry.id   ec5602a696dcea2dc88896a564f01f8e
#
_cell.length_a   1.000
_cell.length_b   1.000
_cell.length_c   1.000
_cell.angle_alpha   90.00
_cell.angle_beta   90.00
_cell.angle_gamma   90.00
#
_symmetry.space_group_name_H-M   'P 1'
#
loop_
_entity.id
_entity.type
_entity.pdbx_description
1 polymer ?
#
loop_
_entity_poly.entity_id
_entity_poly.type
_entity_poly.pdbx_seq_one_letter_code
_entity_poly.pdbx_strand_id
1 'polypeptide(L)'
;MRPFTISISKKLYVIISYTFIIVILICFSTNLLKGNDAFYAKGHMVKDLKLNLYWLRCSVGQVWNNNTCEGKALKLTMDEAVQAIKIAGEQLGGEWRLPNRKELENLVCMQCGKIKISKKYFPNTPYEPFWTGEKNEWSKNFFWSVNFFTGHTFGRFPGRIPNFVRLIKVK
;
A
#
# COMPACT_ATOMS: atom_id res chain seq x y z
N MET A 1 29.09 -52.85 -34.31
CA MET A 1 28.41 -52.39 -33.11
C MET A 1 26.97 -52.03 -33.50
N ARG A 2 25.97 -52.72 -32.95
CA ARG A 2 24.54 -52.42 -33.24
C ARG A 2 24.07 -51.37 -32.27
N PRO A 3 23.33 -50.33 -32.70
CA PRO A 3 22.82 -49.34 -31.78
C PRO A 3 21.72 -49.95 -30.89
N PHE A 4 21.80 -49.67 -29.59
CA PHE A 4 20.83 -50.14 -28.60
C PHE A 4 19.61 -49.21 -28.65
N THR A 5 18.55 -49.65 -29.32
CA THR A 5 17.28 -48.91 -29.40
C THR A 5 16.37 -49.33 -28.26
N ILE A 6 16.14 -48.44 -27.33
CA ILE A 6 15.17 -48.63 -26.24
C ILE A 6 13.76 -48.41 -26.81
N SER A 7 12.99 -49.49 -26.99
CA SER A 7 11.59 -49.43 -27.40
C SER A 7 10.75 -49.14 -26.14
N ILE A 8 10.36 -47.86 -25.94
CA ILE A 8 9.44 -47.47 -24.88
C ILE A 8 8.01 -47.88 -25.28
N SER A 9 7.37 -48.71 -24.45
CA SER A 9 6.00 -49.17 -24.70
C SER A 9 5.02 -47.99 -24.77
N LYS A 10 4.08 -48.02 -25.74
CA LYS A 10 3.04 -46.97 -25.88
C LYS A 10 2.28 -46.66 -24.57
N LYS A 11 2.09 -47.67 -23.70
CA LYS A 11 1.50 -47.51 -22.37
C LYS A 11 2.34 -46.61 -21.46
N LEU A 12 3.66 -46.73 -21.50
CA LEU A 12 4.56 -45.92 -20.67
C LEU A 12 4.56 -44.44 -21.12
N TYR A 13 4.47 -44.19 -22.44
CA TYR A 13 4.37 -42.84 -22.99
C TYR A 13 3.10 -42.13 -22.58
N VAL A 14 1.96 -42.83 -22.56
CA VAL A 14 0.68 -42.30 -22.11
C VAL A 14 0.71 -41.95 -20.61
N ILE A 15 1.28 -42.78 -19.76
CA ILE A 15 1.41 -42.53 -18.32
C ILE A 15 2.27 -41.30 -18.05
N ILE A 16 3.43 -41.17 -18.73
CA ILE A 16 4.32 -39.99 -18.59
C ILE A 16 3.61 -38.71 -19.05
N SER A 17 2.85 -38.77 -20.13
CA SER A 17 2.07 -37.62 -20.62
C SER A 17 0.98 -37.17 -19.62
N TYR A 18 0.25 -38.10 -19.01
CA TYR A 18 -0.75 -37.79 -17.99
C TYR A 18 -0.14 -37.24 -16.73
N THR A 19 0.99 -37.76 -16.25
CA THR A 19 1.68 -37.23 -15.07
C THR A 19 2.21 -35.82 -15.32
N PHE A 20 2.71 -35.53 -16.53
CA PHE A 20 3.17 -34.18 -16.89
C PHE A 20 2.04 -33.16 -16.94
N ILE A 21 0.86 -33.54 -17.47
CA ILE A 21 -0.34 -32.69 -17.51
C ILE A 21 -0.84 -32.42 -16.09
N ILE A 22 -0.86 -33.43 -15.20
CA ILE A 22 -1.29 -33.26 -13.81
C ILE A 22 -0.33 -32.33 -13.06
N VAL A 23 0.98 -32.45 -13.24
CA VAL A 23 1.99 -31.56 -12.63
C VAL A 23 1.81 -30.11 -13.11
N ILE A 24 1.56 -29.89 -14.40
CA ILE A 24 1.29 -28.56 -14.95
C ILE A 24 0.02 -27.96 -14.36
N LEU A 25 -1.06 -28.75 -14.25
CA LEU A 25 -2.34 -28.30 -13.64
C LEU A 25 -2.18 -27.95 -12.16
N ILE A 26 -1.38 -28.72 -11.41
CA ILE A 26 -1.08 -28.42 -10.00
C ILE A 26 -0.22 -27.14 -9.88
N CYS A 27 0.77 -26.96 -10.73
CA CYS A 27 1.57 -25.72 -10.76
C CYS A 27 0.76 -24.49 -11.15
N PHE A 28 -0.24 -24.61 -12.04
CA PHE A 28 -1.14 -23.53 -12.39
C PHE A 28 -2.10 -23.16 -11.26
N SER A 29 -2.63 -24.16 -10.52
CA SER A 29 -3.55 -23.91 -9.41
C SER A 29 -2.87 -23.26 -8.19
N THR A 30 -1.59 -23.47 -7.95
CA THR A 30 -0.86 -22.83 -6.83
C THR A 30 -0.57 -21.34 -7.06
N ASN A 31 -0.57 -20.88 -8.30
CA ASN A 31 -0.37 -19.45 -8.62
C ASN A 31 -1.66 -18.61 -8.49
N LEU A 32 -2.84 -19.23 -8.43
CA LEU A 32 -4.13 -18.52 -8.27
C LEU A 32 -4.45 -18.13 -6.81
N LEU A 33 -3.72 -18.62 -5.82
CA LEU A 33 -3.98 -18.38 -4.39
C LEU A 33 -3.05 -17.33 -3.74
N LYS A 34 -2.22 -16.63 -4.50
CA LYS A 34 -1.34 -15.57 -3.98
C LYS A 34 -1.98 -14.18 -4.03
N GLY A 35 -3.20 -14.07 -3.54
CA GLY A 35 -3.82 -12.81 -3.15
C GLY A 35 -3.68 -12.62 -1.65
N ASN A 36 -2.47 -12.58 -1.10
CA ASN A 36 -2.25 -12.15 0.28
C ASN A 36 -2.43 -10.63 0.30
N ASP A 37 -3.68 -10.18 0.19
CA ASP A 37 -4.02 -8.77 0.35
C ASP A 37 -3.65 -8.38 1.80
N ALA A 38 -2.55 -7.64 1.96
CA ALA A 38 -2.11 -7.12 3.25
C ALA A 38 -3.12 -6.12 3.85
N PHE A 39 -4.19 -5.84 3.12
CA PHE A 39 -5.19 -4.83 3.45
C PHE A 39 -6.61 -5.37 3.32
N TYR A 40 -7.47 -4.97 4.26
CA TYR A 40 -8.91 -5.20 4.21
C TYR A 40 -9.65 -3.86 4.20
N ALA A 41 -10.40 -3.57 3.13
CA ALA A 41 -11.11 -2.31 2.96
C ALA A 41 -12.59 -2.43 3.36
N LYS A 42 -13.08 -1.46 4.14
CA LYS A 42 -14.49 -1.31 4.49
C LYS A 42 -14.86 0.18 4.51
N GLY A 43 -15.72 0.59 3.56
CA GLY A 43 -16.11 2.00 3.41
C GLY A 43 -14.89 2.90 3.22
N HIS A 44 -14.84 4.00 3.97
CA HIS A 44 -13.77 5.00 3.92
C HIS A 44 -12.46 4.56 4.61
N MET A 45 -12.41 3.35 5.17
CA MET A 45 -11.26 2.85 5.91
C MET A 45 -10.64 1.60 5.31
N VAL A 46 -9.34 1.45 5.55
CA VAL A 46 -8.56 0.24 5.25
C VAL A 46 -7.86 -0.22 6.51
N LYS A 47 -8.07 -1.50 6.85
CA LYS A 47 -7.26 -2.18 7.87
C LYS A 47 -5.99 -2.72 7.20
N ASP A 48 -4.85 -2.29 7.68
CA ASP A 48 -3.56 -2.91 7.42
C ASP A 48 -3.44 -4.14 8.33
N LEU A 49 -3.42 -5.32 7.73
CA LEU A 49 -3.39 -6.58 8.46
C LEU A 49 -2.00 -6.88 9.03
N LYS A 50 -0.95 -6.34 8.40
CA LYS A 50 0.44 -6.53 8.83
C LYS A 50 0.79 -5.70 10.06
N LEU A 51 0.37 -4.43 10.05
CA LEU A 51 0.65 -3.48 11.13
C LEU A 51 -0.50 -3.38 12.14
N ASN A 52 -1.65 -4.03 11.83
CA ASN A 52 -2.88 -3.97 12.62
C ASN A 52 -3.36 -2.53 12.87
N LEU A 53 -3.32 -1.69 11.81
CA LEU A 53 -3.69 -0.29 11.80
C LEU A 53 -4.93 -0.04 10.94
N TYR A 54 -5.61 1.08 11.19
CA TYR A 54 -6.70 1.55 10.35
C TYR A 54 -6.32 2.88 9.69
N TRP A 55 -6.31 2.90 8.37
CA TRP A 55 -6.02 4.07 7.55
C TRP A 55 -7.28 4.71 7.02
N LEU A 56 -7.30 6.04 6.92
CA LEU A 56 -8.22 6.68 5.99
C LEU A 56 -7.79 6.36 4.54
N ARG A 57 -8.75 5.96 3.71
CA ARG A 57 -8.50 5.68 2.29
C ARG A 57 -8.21 6.96 1.51
N CYS A 58 -8.86 8.04 1.88
CA CYS A 58 -8.69 9.34 1.25
C CYS A 58 -7.61 10.18 1.96
N SER A 59 -6.90 10.99 1.19
CA SER A 59 -6.04 12.04 1.73
C SER A 59 -6.90 13.14 2.35
N VAL A 60 -6.37 13.88 3.31
CA VAL A 60 -7.06 15.03 3.89
C VAL A 60 -7.47 16.02 2.77
N GLY A 61 -8.69 16.54 2.85
CA GLY A 61 -9.34 17.37 1.83
C GLY A 61 -10.18 16.60 0.82
N GLN A 62 -10.03 15.28 0.73
CA GLN A 62 -10.87 14.42 -0.10
C GLN A 62 -11.99 13.76 0.72
N VAL A 63 -13.09 13.42 0.07
CA VAL A 63 -14.23 12.72 0.66
C VAL A 63 -14.38 11.35 0.01
N TRP A 64 -14.66 10.33 0.83
CA TRP A 64 -14.96 8.99 0.33
C TRP A 64 -16.38 8.95 -0.23
N ASN A 65 -16.52 8.66 -1.52
CA ASN A 65 -17.81 8.54 -2.20
C ASN A 65 -17.73 7.43 -3.26
N ASN A 66 -18.76 6.60 -3.35
CA ASN A 66 -18.92 5.58 -4.40
C ASN A 66 -17.64 4.80 -4.75
N ASN A 67 -16.94 4.28 -3.72
CA ASN A 67 -15.70 3.51 -3.86
C ASN A 67 -14.48 4.29 -4.36
N THR A 68 -14.50 5.61 -4.32
CA THR A 68 -13.36 6.47 -4.68
C THR A 68 -13.19 7.64 -3.71
N CYS A 69 -12.06 8.34 -3.82
CA CYS A 69 -11.81 9.58 -3.10
C CYS A 69 -12.07 10.76 -4.04
N GLU A 70 -13.08 11.56 -3.74
CA GLU A 70 -13.48 12.73 -4.51
C GLU A 70 -12.97 14.03 -3.88
N GLY A 71 -12.90 15.08 -4.67
CA GLY A 71 -12.39 16.38 -4.25
C GLY A 71 -10.87 16.49 -4.35
N LYS A 72 -10.35 17.63 -3.93
CA LYS A 72 -8.93 17.96 -3.99
C LYS A 72 -8.25 17.64 -2.67
N ALA A 73 -7.23 16.79 -2.71
CA ALA A 73 -6.36 16.59 -1.56
C ALA A 73 -5.64 17.91 -1.20
N LEU A 74 -5.55 18.23 0.07
CA LEU A 74 -4.91 19.44 0.58
C LEU A 74 -3.46 19.18 0.93
N LYS A 75 -2.61 20.14 0.59
CA LYS A 75 -1.26 20.24 1.13
C LYS A 75 -1.31 21.12 2.37
N LEU A 76 -0.80 20.62 3.46
CA LEU A 76 -0.82 21.23 4.78
C LEU A 76 0.60 21.37 5.33
N THR A 77 0.88 22.48 5.99
CA THR A 77 2.04 22.60 6.87
C THR A 77 1.89 21.61 8.03
N MET A 78 2.94 21.39 8.80
CA MET A 78 2.86 20.46 9.94
C MET A 78 1.85 20.94 11.00
N ASP A 79 1.77 22.25 11.24
CA ASP A 79 0.82 22.82 12.20
C ASP A 79 -0.63 22.63 11.72
N GLU A 80 -0.90 22.86 10.43
CA GLU A 80 -2.21 22.61 9.82
C GLU A 80 -2.55 21.11 9.82
N ALA A 81 -1.56 20.23 9.63
CA ALA A 81 -1.76 18.79 9.73
C ALA A 81 -2.18 18.35 11.14
N VAL A 82 -1.63 18.98 12.18
CA VAL A 82 -2.06 18.78 13.58
C VAL A 82 -3.51 19.25 13.78
N GLN A 83 -3.91 20.38 13.19
CA GLN A 83 -5.31 20.82 13.22
C GLN A 83 -6.25 19.85 12.49
N ALA A 84 -5.80 19.30 11.35
CA ALA A 84 -6.57 18.30 10.60
C ALA A 84 -6.82 17.00 11.40
N ILE A 85 -5.91 16.60 12.27
CA ILE A 85 -6.10 15.48 13.21
C ILE A 85 -7.29 15.75 14.13
N LYS A 86 -7.36 16.94 14.72
CA LYS A 86 -8.46 17.35 15.61
C LYS A 86 -9.79 17.33 14.88
N ILE A 87 -9.84 17.96 13.70
CA ILE A 87 -11.04 17.99 12.84
C ILE A 87 -11.50 16.57 12.49
N ALA A 88 -10.57 15.67 12.17
CA ALA A 88 -10.91 14.28 11.88
C ALA A 88 -11.55 13.57 13.10
N GLY A 89 -11.08 13.84 14.31
CA GLY A 89 -11.69 13.36 15.56
C GLY A 89 -13.11 13.85 15.73
N GLU A 90 -13.36 15.13 15.48
CA GLU A 90 -14.68 15.77 15.58
C GLU A 90 -15.67 15.23 14.52
N GLN A 91 -15.22 15.05 13.27
CA GLN A 91 -16.08 14.65 12.16
C GLN A 91 -16.31 13.14 12.04
N LEU A 92 -15.28 12.33 12.32
CA LEU A 92 -15.29 10.88 12.09
C LEU A 92 -15.36 10.08 13.41
N GLY A 93 -15.20 10.75 14.53
CA GLY A 93 -15.14 10.14 15.84
C GLY A 93 -13.86 9.33 16.10
N GLY A 94 -13.51 9.21 17.39
CA GLY A 94 -12.30 8.53 17.84
C GLY A 94 -11.04 9.39 17.71
N GLU A 95 -9.92 8.78 18.01
CA GLU A 95 -8.61 9.44 17.99
C GLU A 95 -7.90 9.17 16.67
N TRP A 96 -7.24 10.20 16.15
CA TRP A 96 -6.50 10.14 14.89
C TRP A 96 -5.08 10.66 15.10
N ARG A 97 -4.17 10.25 14.22
CA ARG A 97 -2.79 10.74 14.22
C ARG A 97 -2.16 10.69 12.83
N LEU A 98 -1.05 11.37 12.67
CA LEU A 98 -0.15 11.13 11.56
C LEU A 98 0.51 9.75 11.69
N PRO A 99 0.83 9.08 10.58
CA PRO A 99 1.64 7.88 10.59
C PRO A 99 3.07 8.20 11.02
N ASN A 100 3.77 7.24 11.63
CA ASN A 100 5.22 7.29 11.71
C ASN A 100 5.83 6.96 10.34
N ARG A 101 7.16 7.08 10.23
CA ARG A 101 7.87 6.84 8.97
C ARG A 101 7.67 5.41 8.45
N LYS A 102 7.87 4.41 9.28
CA LYS A 102 7.75 2.99 8.90
C LYS A 102 6.33 2.60 8.49
N GLU A 103 5.33 3.16 9.16
CA GLU A 103 3.92 2.96 8.81
C GLU A 103 3.61 3.49 7.41
N LEU A 104 4.04 4.71 7.10
CA LEU A 104 3.77 5.31 5.80
C LEU A 104 4.61 4.65 4.69
N GLU A 105 5.85 4.26 4.96
CA GLU A 105 6.70 3.47 4.05
C GLU A 105 6.05 2.12 3.71
N ASN A 106 5.34 1.49 4.65
CA ASN A 106 4.64 0.22 4.40
C ASN A 106 3.53 0.31 3.34
N LEU A 107 3.04 1.51 3.04
CA LEU A 107 2.09 1.74 1.95
C LEU A 107 2.77 1.79 0.57
N VAL A 108 4.11 1.89 0.50
CA VAL A 108 4.85 1.98 -0.77
C VAL A 108 4.77 0.65 -1.50
N CYS A 109 4.26 0.71 -2.72
CA CYS A 109 4.12 -0.40 -3.64
C CYS A 109 4.89 -0.08 -4.92
N MET A 110 6.14 -0.53 -5.03
CA MET A 110 7.00 -0.22 -6.17
C MET A 110 6.43 -0.72 -7.50
N GLN A 111 5.71 -1.85 -7.48
CA GLN A 111 5.09 -2.48 -8.65
C GLN A 111 3.70 -1.92 -8.99
N CYS A 112 3.16 -0.99 -8.21
CA CYS A 112 1.81 -0.44 -8.45
C CYS A 112 1.70 0.56 -9.62
N GLY A 113 2.75 0.75 -10.40
CA GLY A 113 2.80 1.61 -11.58
C GLY A 113 3.40 3.00 -11.27
N LYS A 114 2.89 4.04 -11.95
CA LYS A 114 3.43 5.41 -11.84
C LYS A 114 3.34 5.96 -10.41
N ILE A 115 2.22 5.70 -9.72
CA ILE A 115 2.04 6.07 -8.32
C ILE A 115 2.32 4.82 -7.48
N LYS A 116 3.29 4.92 -6.56
CA LYS A 116 3.82 3.82 -5.77
C LYS A 116 2.96 3.54 -4.53
N ILE A 117 1.64 3.46 -4.72
CA ILE A 117 0.66 3.07 -3.71
C ILE A 117 -0.50 2.33 -4.38
N SER A 118 -1.11 1.38 -3.71
CA SER A 118 -2.21 0.60 -4.26
C SER A 118 -3.46 1.45 -4.47
N LYS A 119 -3.84 1.69 -5.73
CA LYS A 119 -5.07 2.41 -6.10
C LYS A 119 -6.34 1.68 -5.65
N LYS A 120 -6.30 0.35 -5.51
CA LYS A 120 -7.41 -0.47 -4.99
C LYS A 120 -7.80 -0.03 -3.58
N TYR A 121 -6.82 0.25 -2.74
CA TYR A 121 -7.04 0.62 -1.36
C TYR A 121 -7.04 2.12 -1.11
N PHE A 122 -6.24 2.87 -1.86
CA PHE A 122 -6.01 4.31 -1.72
C PHE A 122 -6.22 5.02 -3.06
N PRO A 123 -7.48 5.07 -3.56
CA PRO A 123 -7.77 5.69 -4.85
C PRO A 123 -7.47 7.19 -4.81
N ASN A 124 -7.16 7.75 -5.98
CA ASN A 124 -6.89 9.19 -6.19
C ASN A 124 -5.86 9.79 -5.23
N THR A 125 -4.90 8.97 -4.75
CA THR A 125 -3.78 9.45 -3.96
C THR A 125 -2.89 10.35 -4.81
N PRO A 126 -2.57 11.59 -4.37
CA PRO A 126 -1.55 12.42 -5.00
C PRO A 126 -0.19 11.73 -5.05
N TYR A 127 0.60 12.04 -6.07
CA TYR A 127 1.92 11.44 -6.30
C TYR A 127 3.09 12.21 -5.69
N GLU A 128 2.81 13.19 -4.85
CA GLU A 128 3.80 14.02 -4.15
C GLU A 128 4.03 13.56 -2.70
N PRO A 129 4.92 14.24 -1.93
CA PRO A 129 5.22 13.84 -0.56
C PRO A 129 4.03 13.92 0.40
N PHE A 130 3.99 12.97 1.31
CA PHE A 130 3.07 12.89 2.44
C PHE A 130 3.82 13.03 3.76
N TRP A 131 3.27 13.78 4.70
CA TRP A 131 3.80 13.94 6.04
C TRP A 131 3.78 12.65 6.84
N THR A 132 4.84 12.42 7.61
CA THR A 132 4.79 11.60 8.81
C THR A 132 4.74 12.51 10.04
N GLY A 133 4.32 11.97 11.20
CA GLY A 133 4.39 12.68 12.47
C GLY A 133 5.79 12.66 13.11
N GLU A 134 6.79 12.09 12.43
CA GLU A 134 8.11 11.84 12.97
C GLU A 134 9.09 12.99 12.61
N LYS A 135 9.66 13.61 13.64
CA LYS A 135 10.71 14.62 13.48
C LYS A 135 12.04 13.95 13.08
N ASN A 136 12.86 14.70 12.38
CA ASN A 136 14.23 14.29 12.14
C ASN A 136 15.04 14.45 13.45
N GLU A 137 15.76 13.40 13.85
CA GLU A 137 16.53 13.37 15.11
C GLU A 137 17.66 14.40 15.12
N TRP A 138 18.26 14.68 13.96
CA TRP A 138 19.38 15.62 13.82
C TRP A 138 18.97 17.08 13.66
N SER A 139 17.69 17.34 13.33
CA SER A 139 17.20 18.71 13.15
C SER A 139 15.72 18.83 13.51
N LYS A 140 15.44 19.50 14.62
CA LYS A 140 14.09 19.62 15.22
C LYS A 140 13.06 20.32 14.32
N ASN A 141 13.52 21.08 13.32
CA ASN A 141 12.64 21.81 12.39
C ASN A 141 12.28 21.01 11.13
N PHE A 142 12.84 19.80 10.97
CA PHE A 142 12.58 18.93 9.84
C PHE A 142 11.77 17.70 10.25
N PHE A 143 10.96 17.24 9.32
CA PHE A 143 10.11 16.07 9.46
C PHE A 143 10.37 15.08 8.34
N TRP A 144 10.07 13.82 8.60
CA TRP A 144 10.08 12.78 7.59
C TRP A 144 8.84 12.87 6.70
N SER A 145 9.00 12.57 5.43
CA SER A 145 7.93 12.45 4.44
C SER A 145 8.19 11.26 3.53
N VAL A 146 7.12 10.70 2.96
CA VAL A 146 7.19 9.63 1.96
C VAL A 146 6.57 10.15 0.66
N ASN A 147 7.29 9.98 -0.44
CA ASN A 147 6.83 10.41 -1.76
C ASN A 147 6.32 9.21 -2.57
N PHE A 148 5.03 9.16 -2.85
CA PHE A 148 4.43 8.06 -3.60
C PHE A 148 4.68 8.10 -5.11
N PHE A 149 5.34 9.11 -5.66
CA PHE A 149 5.82 9.07 -7.03
C PHE A 149 7.12 8.27 -7.16
N THR A 150 8.06 8.53 -6.27
CA THR A 150 9.38 7.88 -6.28
C THR A 150 9.41 6.61 -5.43
N GLY A 151 8.56 6.50 -4.41
CA GLY A 151 8.61 5.48 -3.35
C GLY A 151 9.65 5.75 -2.28
N HIS A 152 10.32 6.91 -2.33
CA HIS A 152 11.41 7.24 -1.40
C HIS A 152 10.93 8.07 -0.21
N THR A 153 11.71 7.98 0.87
CA THR A 153 11.53 8.72 2.10
C THR A 153 12.56 9.83 2.21
N PHE A 154 12.13 11.00 2.66
CA PHE A 154 12.96 12.18 2.83
C PHE A 154 12.81 12.76 4.23
N GLY A 155 13.92 12.94 4.95
CA GLY A 155 13.93 13.42 6.33
C GLY A 155 14.25 14.92 6.49
N ARG A 156 14.23 15.70 5.41
CA ARG A 156 14.65 17.11 5.44
C ARG A 156 13.57 18.06 4.92
N PHE A 157 12.30 17.78 5.23
CA PHE A 157 11.22 18.71 4.92
C PHE A 157 10.96 19.65 6.10
N PRO A 158 11.18 20.96 5.93
CA PRO A 158 10.77 21.94 6.95
C PRO A 158 9.27 21.89 7.19
N GLY A 159 8.82 21.91 8.44
CA GLY A 159 7.38 21.80 8.79
C GLY A 159 6.50 22.90 8.18
N ARG A 160 7.09 24.03 7.76
CA ARG A 160 6.38 25.12 7.07
C ARG A 160 6.09 24.87 5.58
N ILE A 161 6.72 23.88 4.96
CA ILE A 161 6.48 23.54 3.54
C ILE A 161 5.29 22.58 3.47
N PRO A 162 4.19 22.94 2.78
CA PRO A 162 2.98 22.10 2.77
C PRO A 162 3.19 20.77 2.02
N ASN A 163 2.77 19.66 2.64
CA ASN A 163 2.72 18.32 2.06
C ASN A 163 1.33 17.69 2.26
N PHE A 164 1.05 16.61 1.56
CA PHE A 164 -0.19 15.87 1.73
C PHE A 164 -0.23 15.13 3.07
N VAL A 165 -1.43 14.79 3.50
CA VAL A 165 -1.70 14.13 4.78
C VAL A 165 -2.60 12.92 4.58
N ARG A 166 -2.27 11.81 5.22
CA ARG A 166 -3.13 10.64 5.40
C ARG A 166 -3.10 10.24 6.86
N LEU A 167 -4.28 10.05 7.43
CA LEU A 167 -4.41 9.78 8.86
C LEU A 167 -4.57 8.30 9.17
N ILE A 168 -4.15 7.93 10.36
CA ILE A 168 -4.36 6.64 11.01
C ILE A 168 -5.28 6.84 12.20
N LYS A 169 -6.25 5.92 12.36
CA LYS A 169 -7.07 5.85 13.56
C LYS A 169 -6.29 5.17 14.68
N VAL A 170 -6.26 5.80 15.84
CA VAL A 170 -5.75 5.19 17.08
C VAL A 170 -6.76 4.15 17.54
N LYS A 171 -6.27 3.05 18.12
CA LYS A 171 -7.14 1.94 18.60
C LYS A 171 -7.74 2.28 19.94
#